data_7c6d7b448a9e30632b8c29340fd4d9e0
#
_entry.id   7c6d7b448a9e30632b8c29340fd4d9e0
#
_cell.length_a   1.000
_cell.length_b   1.000
_cell.length_c   1.000
_cell.angle_alpha   90.00
_cell.angle_beta   90.00
_cell.angle_gamma   90.00
#
_symmetry.space_group_name_H-M   'P 1'
#
loop_
_entity.id
_entity.type
_entity.pdbx_description
1 polymer ?
#
loop_
_entity_poly.entity_id
_entity_poly.type
_entity_poly.pdbx_seq_one_letter_code
_entity_poly.pdbx_strand_id
1 'polypeptide(L)'
;MLSPRLKYYFFSHFHKSESTKVKTKEILEKLPYSTPFLFVDDLVSVDENGVTGTFTFEEDLDFYKGHFKNNPITPGVILTETMAQIGLVCLRIFLVGNDLTEESQIGLTSTNIEFLKPVYLGEKVTVISEKIYFRFNKLKCKVKMLNEKSEIVCEGIIAGIIKVN
;
A
#
# COMPACT_ATOMS: atom_id res chain seq x y z
N MET A 1 26.89 -21.63 25.48
CA MET A 1 25.54 -22.21 25.43
C MET A 1 24.52 -21.08 25.69
N LEU A 2 23.69 -20.74 24.72
CA LEU A 2 22.64 -19.71 24.87
C LEU A 2 21.52 -20.26 25.77
N SER A 3 20.99 -19.42 26.66
CA SER A 3 19.95 -19.81 27.60
C SER A 3 18.66 -20.22 26.85
N PRO A 4 17.82 -21.13 27.40
CA PRO A 4 16.58 -21.58 26.77
C PRO A 4 15.62 -20.43 26.40
N ARG A 5 15.60 -19.34 27.21
CA ARG A 5 14.80 -18.13 26.92
C ARG A 5 15.26 -17.37 25.66
N LEU A 6 16.57 -17.30 25.42
CA LEU A 6 17.13 -16.64 24.24
C LEU A 6 16.86 -17.43 22.95
N LYS A 7 16.88 -18.78 23.02
CA LYS A 7 16.49 -19.66 21.92
C LYS A 7 15.02 -19.51 21.53
N TYR A 8 14.13 -19.37 22.51
CA TYR A 8 12.70 -19.19 22.29
C TYR A 8 12.38 -17.84 21.64
N TYR A 9 13.07 -16.78 22.08
CA TYR A 9 12.94 -15.43 21.53
C TYR A 9 13.42 -15.36 20.08
N PHE A 10 14.56 -15.96 19.78
CA PHE A 10 15.11 -16.01 18.42
C PHE A 10 14.24 -16.84 17.48
N PHE A 11 13.76 -18.00 17.93
CA PHE A 11 12.91 -18.89 17.14
C PHE A 11 11.54 -18.27 16.85
N SER A 12 10.91 -17.59 17.82
CA SER A 12 9.61 -16.92 17.64
C SER A 12 9.69 -15.70 16.72
N HIS A 13 10.79 -14.94 16.76
CA HIS A 13 11.00 -13.80 15.86
C HIS A 13 11.31 -14.24 14.42
N PHE A 14 12.09 -15.29 14.26
CA PHE A 14 12.42 -15.83 12.94
C PHE A 14 11.18 -16.41 12.23
N HIS A 15 10.36 -17.18 12.93
CA HIS A 15 9.10 -17.73 12.40
C HIS A 15 8.06 -16.63 12.08
N LYS A 16 7.99 -15.59 12.92
CA LYS A 16 7.07 -14.47 12.67
C LYS A 16 7.47 -13.64 11.44
N SER A 17 8.76 -13.45 11.22
CA SER A 17 9.31 -12.75 10.05
C SER A 17 9.08 -13.53 8.74
N GLU A 18 9.25 -14.85 8.77
CA GLU A 18 9.05 -15.72 7.60
C GLU A 18 7.56 -15.86 7.24
N SER A 19 6.68 -16.02 8.22
CA SER A 19 5.24 -16.04 8.04
C SER A 19 4.70 -14.71 7.50
N THR A 20 5.27 -13.58 7.89
CA THR A 20 4.88 -12.25 7.38
C THR A 20 5.31 -12.09 5.92
N LYS A 21 6.53 -12.51 5.55
CA LYS A 21 7.03 -12.45 4.17
C LYS A 21 6.20 -13.31 3.20
N VAL A 22 5.77 -14.49 3.61
CA VAL A 22 4.89 -15.33 2.79
C VAL A 22 3.56 -14.62 2.55
N LYS A 23 2.95 -14.05 3.60
CA LYS A 23 1.68 -13.32 3.49
C LYS A 23 1.77 -12.09 2.58
N THR A 24 2.85 -11.30 2.66
CA THR A 24 3.03 -10.11 1.82
C THR A 24 3.15 -10.49 0.35
N LYS A 25 3.90 -11.55 0.04
CA LYS A 25 4.04 -12.06 -1.33
C LYS A 25 2.70 -12.54 -1.91
N GLU A 26 1.92 -13.30 -1.15
CA GLU A 26 0.59 -13.76 -1.56
C GLU A 26 -0.37 -12.60 -1.85
N ILE A 27 -0.27 -11.49 -1.09
CA ILE A 27 -1.08 -10.30 -1.32
C ILE A 27 -0.70 -9.63 -2.65
N LEU A 28 0.60 -9.47 -2.91
CA LEU A 28 1.09 -8.88 -4.16
C LEU A 28 0.67 -9.69 -5.39
N GLU A 29 0.70 -11.02 -5.31
CA GLU A 29 0.25 -11.92 -6.38
C GLU A 29 -1.25 -11.82 -6.66
N LYS A 30 -2.06 -11.41 -5.67
CA LYS A 30 -3.52 -11.24 -5.78
C LYS A 30 -3.95 -9.83 -6.19
N LEU A 31 -3.02 -8.90 -6.41
CA LEU A 31 -3.36 -7.55 -6.85
C LEU A 31 -4.02 -7.59 -8.24
N PRO A 32 -5.15 -6.89 -8.45
CA PRO A 32 -5.85 -6.88 -9.73
C PRO A 32 -5.25 -5.89 -10.74
N TYR A 33 -4.01 -5.46 -10.51
CA TYR A 33 -3.32 -4.46 -11.33
C TYR A 33 -2.13 -5.08 -12.07
N SER A 34 -1.78 -4.49 -13.20
CA SER A 34 -0.58 -4.80 -13.96
C SER A 34 0.06 -3.50 -14.48
N THR A 35 1.33 -3.57 -14.85
CA THR A 35 2.00 -2.46 -15.53
C THR A 35 1.22 -2.05 -16.78
N PRO A 36 1.00 -0.75 -17.04
CA PRO A 36 1.62 0.41 -16.37
C PRO A 36 0.84 0.98 -15.18
N PHE A 37 -0.20 0.32 -14.68
CA PHE A 37 -1.06 0.83 -13.59
C PHE A 37 -0.90 0.06 -12.28
N LEU A 38 0.25 -0.54 -12.05
CA LEU A 38 0.64 -1.16 -10.77
C LEU A 38 1.58 -0.22 -10.01
N PHE A 39 1.15 0.27 -8.84
CA PHE A 39 1.88 1.22 -8.00
C PHE A 39 2.21 0.64 -6.63
N VAL A 40 2.70 -0.60 -6.61
CA VAL A 40 3.16 -1.32 -5.41
C VAL A 40 4.42 -2.11 -5.76
N ASP A 41 5.54 -1.82 -5.11
CA ASP A 41 6.77 -2.61 -5.25
C ASP A 41 6.83 -3.71 -4.20
N ASP A 42 6.60 -3.35 -2.92
CA ASP A 42 6.73 -4.29 -1.81
C ASP A 42 5.84 -3.90 -0.62
N LEU A 43 5.53 -4.88 0.22
CA LEU A 43 4.85 -4.69 1.48
C LEU A 43 5.82 -4.95 2.64
N VAL A 44 6.08 -3.92 3.43
CA VAL A 44 6.94 -3.97 4.62
C VAL A 44 6.27 -4.72 5.75
N SER A 45 4.98 -4.47 5.97
CA SER A 45 4.17 -5.11 7.00
C SER A 45 2.70 -5.07 6.65
N VAL A 46 1.95 -6.06 7.15
CA VAL A 46 0.49 -6.10 7.09
C VAL A 46 -0.05 -6.88 8.27
N ASP A 47 -1.09 -6.33 8.90
CA ASP A 47 -1.88 -6.99 9.93
C ASP A 47 -3.35 -6.55 9.85
N GLU A 48 -4.16 -6.97 10.83
CA GLU A 48 -5.59 -6.62 10.87
C GLU A 48 -5.88 -5.13 11.09
N ASN A 49 -4.88 -4.34 11.51
CA ASN A 49 -5.02 -2.92 11.83
C ASN A 49 -4.50 -2.01 10.71
N GLY A 50 -3.63 -2.52 9.82
CA GLY A 50 -3.07 -1.70 8.78
C GLY A 50 -2.05 -2.39 7.89
N VAL A 51 -1.48 -1.61 6.99
CA VAL A 51 -0.46 -2.05 6.04
C VAL A 51 0.57 -0.93 5.81
N THR A 52 1.81 -1.34 5.61
CA THR A 52 2.89 -0.47 5.15
C THR A 52 3.50 -1.07 3.90
N GLY A 53 3.63 -0.29 2.84
CA GLY A 53 4.24 -0.71 1.59
C GLY A 53 5.00 0.41 0.92
N THR A 54 5.71 0.09 -0.15
CA THR A 54 6.58 1.02 -0.87
C THR A 54 6.32 1.00 -2.37
N PHE A 55 6.61 2.12 -3.02
CA PHE A 55 6.64 2.25 -4.46
C PHE A 55 7.73 3.24 -4.88
N THR A 56 8.42 2.94 -5.98
CA THR A 56 9.44 3.81 -6.60
C THR A 56 8.84 4.42 -7.86
N PHE A 57 8.80 5.74 -7.92
CA PHE A 57 8.34 6.47 -9.09
C PHE A 57 9.45 6.54 -10.13
N GLU A 58 9.66 5.45 -10.88
CA GLU A 58 10.70 5.36 -11.90
C GLU A 58 10.62 6.50 -12.93
N GLU A 59 11.76 6.93 -13.43
CA GLU A 59 11.88 8.11 -14.31
C GLU A 59 11.17 7.94 -15.65
N ASP A 60 10.95 6.72 -16.11
CA ASP A 60 10.37 6.37 -17.41
C ASP A 60 8.83 6.25 -17.39
N LEU A 61 8.18 6.49 -16.24
CA LEU A 61 6.72 6.45 -16.17
C LEU A 61 6.09 7.49 -17.10
N ASP A 62 5.13 7.04 -17.91
CA ASP A 62 4.57 7.80 -19.03
C ASP A 62 3.98 9.16 -18.67
N PHE A 63 3.41 9.32 -17.48
CA PHE A 63 2.82 10.59 -17.06
C PHE A 63 3.86 11.71 -16.89
N TYR A 64 5.14 11.40 -16.68
CA TYR A 64 6.20 12.42 -16.59
C TYR A 64 6.48 13.11 -17.94
N LYS A 65 6.12 12.50 -19.08
CA LYS A 65 6.24 13.12 -20.39
C LYS A 65 5.33 14.34 -20.57
N GLY A 66 4.28 14.46 -19.74
CA GLY A 66 3.28 15.52 -19.84
C GLY A 66 3.01 16.31 -18.56
N HIS A 67 3.36 15.81 -17.39
CA HIS A 67 3.03 16.42 -16.11
C HIS A 67 4.28 16.84 -15.32
N PHE A 68 4.86 18.05 -15.51
CA PHE A 68 4.55 19.12 -16.46
C PHE A 68 5.66 19.23 -17.53
N LYS A 69 5.43 19.96 -18.65
CA LYS A 69 6.32 20.01 -19.82
C LYS A 69 7.82 20.22 -19.52
N ASN A 70 8.20 21.08 -18.58
CA ASN A 70 9.60 21.42 -18.28
C ASN A 70 9.95 21.19 -16.80
N ASN A 71 9.06 20.59 -16.05
CA ASN A 71 9.24 20.30 -14.62
C ASN A 71 8.42 19.05 -14.28
N PRO A 72 8.92 17.84 -14.61
CA PRO A 72 8.21 16.62 -14.34
C PRO A 72 8.06 16.40 -12.82
N ILE A 73 6.82 16.18 -12.40
CA ILE A 73 6.45 15.97 -11.01
C ILE A 73 5.33 14.91 -10.99
N THR A 74 5.30 14.08 -9.96
CA THR A 74 4.28 13.04 -9.84
C THR A 74 2.89 13.66 -9.67
N PRO A 75 1.89 13.31 -10.52
CA PRO A 75 0.55 13.82 -10.37
C PRO A 75 -0.07 13.42 -9.02
N GLY A 76 -0.76 14.37 -8.35
CA GLY A 76 -1.43 14.09 -7.07
C GLY A 76 -2.46 12.96 -7.15
N VAL A 77 -3.13 12.81 -8.30
CA VAL A 77 -4.04 11.67 -8.54
C VAL A 77 -3.32 10.32 -8.56
N ILE A 78 -2.07 10.27 -9.02
CA ILE A 78 -1.23 9.06 -8.99
C ILE A 78 -0.74 8.77 -7.56
N LEU A 79 -0.39 9.80 -6.77
CA LEU A 79 -0.09 9.63 -5.35
C LEU A 79 -1.30 9.07 -4.60
N THR A 80 -2.51 9.55 -4.90
CA THR A 80 -3.76 9.04 -4.33
C THR A 80 -3.98 7.58 -4.71
N GLU A 81 -3.77 7.21 -5.98
CA GLU A 81 -3.90 5.83 -6.45
C GLU A 81 -2.87 4.92 -5.78
N THR A 82 -1.61 5.34 -5.66
CA THR A 82 -0.56 4.59 -4.95
C THR A 82 -0.97 4.32 -3.50
N MET A 83 -1.49 5.33 -2.80
CA MET A 83 -2.01 5.15 -1.44
C MET A 83 -3.23 4.22 -1.40
N ALA A 84 -4.09 4.24 -2.42
CA ALA A 84 -5.25 3.35 -2.50
C ALA A 84 -4.83 1.90 -2.76
N GLN A 85 -3.91 1.65 -3.68
CA GLN A 85 -3.43 0.30 -3.96
C GLN A 85 -2.72 -0.32 -2.76
N ILE A 86 -1.77 0.38 -2.14
CA ILE A 86 -1.07 -0.10 -0.95
C ILE A 86 -2.02 -0.10 0.25
N GLY A 87 -2.59 1.06 0.57
CA GLY A 87 -3.27 1.30 1.84
C GLY A 87 -4.67 0.71 1.96
N LEU A 88 -5.35 0.51 0.83
CA LEU A 88 -6.72 0.00 0.81
C LEU A 88 -6.81 -1.39 0.21
N VAL A 89 -6.25 -1.59 -1.00
CA VAL A 89 -6.40 -2.86 -1.74
C VAL A 89 -5.58 -3.96 -1.11
N CYS A 90 -4.29 -3.73 -0.81
CA CYS A 90 -3.45 -4.73 -0.15
C CYS A 90 -3.99 -5.11 1.24
N LEU A 91 -4.40 -4.13 2.05
CA LEU A 91 -5.00 -4.40 3.35
C LEU A 91 -6.30 -5.20 3.21
N ARG A 92 -7.11 -4.87 2.21
CA ARG A 92 -8.34 -5.58 1.95
C ARG A 92 -8.11 -7.04 1.57
N ILE A 93 -7.16 -7.32 0.67
CA ILE A 93 -6.79 -8.68 0.28
C ILE A 93 -6.40 -9.49 1.53
N PHE A 94 -5.64 -8.87 2.44
CA PHE A 94 -5.28 -9.50 3.71
C PHE A 94 -6.51 -9.79 4.59
N LEU A 95 -7.43 -8.84 4.75
CA LEU A 95 -8.60 -8.97 5.64
C LEU A 95 -9.63 -9.97 5.15
N VAL A 96 -9.78 -10.12 3.83
CA VAL A 96 -10.77 -11.02 3.20
C VAL A 96 -10.16 -12.40 2.92
N GLY A 97 -8.85 -12.48 2.70
CA GLY A 97 -8.15 -13.73 2.48
C GLY A 97 -8.63 -14.49 1.23
N ASN A 98 -9.14 -15.71 1.43
CA ASN A 98 -9.58 -16.60 0.34
C ASN A 98 -11.01 -16.35 -0.17
N ASP A 99 -11.76 -15.42 0.47
CA ASP A 99 -13.12 -15.07 0.02
C ASP A 99 -13.10 -14.09 -1.18
N LEU A 100 -11.90 -13.67 -1.63
CA LEU A 100 -11.74 -12.93 -2.88
C LEU A 100 -11.87 -13.88 -4.06
N THR A 101 -12.81 -13.59 -4.95
CA THR A 101 -12.96 -14.26 -6.23
C THR A 101 -12.40 -13.40 -7.37
N GLU A 102 -12.10 -14.03 -8.53
CA GLU A 102 -11.65 -13.30 -9.74
C GLU A 102 -12.68 -12.26 -10.23
N GLU A 103 -13.97 -12.45 -9.87
CA GLU A 103 -15.07 -11.53 -10.20
C GLU A 103 -15.18 -10.35 -9.22
N SER A 104 -14.38 -10.33 -8.15
CA SER A 104 -14.44 -9.28 -7.14
C SER A 104 -13.90 -7.96 -7.69
N GLN A 105 -14.77 -6.95 -7.78
CA GLN A 105 -14.40 -5.60 -8.20
C GLN A 105 -14.13 -4.72 -6.98
N ILE A 106 -12.92 -4.15 -6.93
CA ILE A 106 -12.52 -3.20 -5.88
C ILE A 106 -12.68 -1.79 -6.46
N GLY A 107 -13.51 -0.98 -5.81
CA GLY A 107 -13.75 0.40 -6.23
C GLY A 107 -13.49 1.40 -5.10
N LEU A 108 -12.79 2.49 -5.43
CA LEU A 108 -12.62 3.63 -4.54
C LEU A 108 -13.96 4.38 -4.45
N THR A 109 -14.44 4.66 -3.23
CA THR A 109 -15.74 5.32 -3.00
C THR A 109 -15.60 6.75 -2.50
N SER A 110 -14.51 7.06 -1.82
CA SER A 110 -14.22 8.44 -1.39
C SER A 110 -12.75 8.62 -1.10
N THR A 111 -12.25 9.83 -1.37
CA THR A 111 -10.92 10.30 -0.99
C THR A 111 -11.00 11.70 -0.43
N ASN A 112 -10.21 11.96 0.60
CA ASN A 112 -9.95 13.29 1.13
C ASN A 112 -8.47 13.35 1.48
N ILE A 113 -7.65 13.81 0.54
CA ILE A 113 -6.19 13.81 0.62
C ILE A 113 -5.68 15.23 0.55
N GLU A 114 -4.79 15.56 1.46
CA GLU A 114 -4.01 16.80 1.47
C GLU A 114 -2.61 16.52 0.94
N PHE A 115 -2.16 17.33 -0.04
CA PHE A 115 -0.84 17.24 -0.65
C PHE A 115 0.05 18.33 -0.05
N LEU A 116 1.11 17.92 0.64
CA LEU A 116 1.97 18.81 1.43
C LEU A 116 3.31 19.07 0.75
N LYS A 117 3.82 18.10 -0.01
CA LYS A 117 5.11 18.20 -0.71
C LYS A 117 5.03 17.49 -2.06
N PRO A 118 5.80 17.98 -3.05
CA PRO A 118 5.92 17.26 -4.32
C PRO A 118 6.70 15.96 -4.16
N VAL A 119 6.40 14.99 -5.03
CA VAL A 119 7.20 13.78 -5.25
C VAL A 119 7.72 13.83 -6.68
N TYR A 120 9.02 13.71 -6.84
CA TYR A 120 9.69 13.79 -8.13
C TYR A 120 9.97 12.40 -8.71
N LEU A 121 10.35 12.38 -10.00
CA LEU A 121 10.79 11.16 -10.66
C LEU A 121 12.01 10.56 -9.96
N GLY A 122 12.10 9.25 -9.90
CA GLY A 122 13.15 8.48 -9.22
C GLY A 122 12.97 8.36 -7.70
N GLU A 123 12.02 9.08 -7.08
CA GLU A 123 11.82 9.01 -5.63
C GLU A 123 11.05 7.74 -5.22
N LYS A 124 11.54 7.11 -4.16
CA LYS A 124 10.84 6.03 -3.46
C LYS A 124 9.98 6.60 -2.34
N VAL A 125 8.74 6.13 -2.27
CA VAL A 125 7.80 6.51 -1.22
C VAL A 125 7.42 5.32 -0.35
N THR A 126 7.05 5.61 0.89
CA THR A 126 6.46 4.65 1.83
C THR A 126 5.05 5.07 2.18
N VAL A 127 4.08 4.20 1.94
CA VAL A 127 2.68 4.39 2.34
C VAL A 127 2.41 3.63 3.61
N ILE A 128 1.83 4.33 4.59
CA ILE A 128 1.36 3.76 5.86
C ILE A 128 -0.15 3.95 5.92
N SER A 129 -0.88 2.87 6.12
CA SER A 129 -2.33 2.86 6.21
C SER A 129 -2.80 2.24 7.51
N GLU A 130 -3.69 2.92 8.20
CA GLU A 130 -4.33 2.48 9.43
C GLU A 130 -5.83 2.28 9.19
N LYS A 131 -6.35 1.11 9.52
CA LYS A 131 -7.77 0.81 9.38
C LYS A 131 -8.60 1.62 10.37
N ILE A 132 -9.53 2.42 9.87
CA ILE A 132 -10.57 3.09 10.69
C ILE A 132 -11.71 2.12 10.95
N TYR A 133 -12.22 1.47 9.90
CA TYR A 133 -13.19 0.39 9.99
C TYR A 133 -13.21 -0.49 8.74
N PHE A 134 -13.69 -1.72 8.93
CA PHE A 134 -14.05 -2.63 7.88
C PHE A 134 -15.41 -3.25 8.21
N ARG A 135 -16.46 -2.85 7.50
CA ARG A 135 -17.83 -3.35 7.69
C ARG A 135 -18.67 -3.18 6.42
N PHE A 136 -19.64 -4.08 6.22
CA PHE A 136 -20.53 -4.07 5.06
C PHE A 136 -19.78 -3.96 3.73
N ASN A 137 -18.72 -4.73 3.58
CA ASN A 137 -17.81 -4.70 2.43
C ASN A 137 -17.14 -3.34 2.17
N LYS A 138 -17.24 -2.37 3.06
CA LYS A 138 -16.58 -1.07 2.98
C LYS A 138 -15.40 -1.02 3.94
N LEU A 139 -14.21 -0.76 3.39
CA LEU A 139 -13.00 -0.48 4.14
C LEU A 139 -12.73 1.03 4.11
N LYS A 140 -12.43 1.61 5.27
CA LYS A 140 -12.01 3.01 5.41
C LYS A 140 -10.71 3.08 6.18
N CYS A 141 -9.75 3.82 5.66
CA CYS A 141 -8.41 3.94 6.21
C CYS A 141 -7.97 5.40 6.33
N LYS A 142 -7.17 5.67 7.35
CA LYS A 142 -6.30 6.84 7.41
C LYS A 142 -5.00 6.47 6.74
N VAL A 143 -4.53 7.29 5.80
CA VAL A 143 -3.32 7.02 5.02
C VAL A 143 -2.36 8.19 5.07
N LYS A 144 -1.09 7.91 5.03
CA LYS A 144 -0.02 8.88 4.83
C LYS A 144 1.07 8.30 3.92
N MET A 145 1.66 9.16 3.13
CA MET A 145 2.81 8.84 2.29
C MET A 145 4.02 9.62 2.76
N LEU A 146 5.14 8.95 2.89
CA LEU A 146 6.42 9.51 3.29
C LEU A 146 7.40 9.43 2.13
N ASN A 147 8.27 10.43 1.99
CA ASN A 147 9.45 10.37 1.12
C ASN A 147 10.61 9.64 1.82
N GLU A 148 11.76 9.51 1.14
CA GLU A 148 12.96 8.84 1.68
C GLU A 148 13.57 9.55 2.91
N LYS A 149 13.23 10.82 3.11
CA LYS A 149 13.63 11.59 4.32
C LYS A 149 12.65 11.44 5.47
N SER A 150 11.66 10.53 5.36
CA SER A 150 10.58 10.33 6.33
C SER A 150 9.68 11.57 6.53
N GLU A 151 9.63 12.47 5.57
CA GLU A 151 8.74 13.62 5.59
C GLU A 151 7.39 13.23 4.97
N ILE A 152 6.29 13.71 5.56
CA ILE A 152 4.94 13.48 5.00
C ILE A 152 4.79 14.30 3.71
N VAL A 153 4.53 13.63 2.60
CA VAL A 153 4.29 14.26 1.30
C VAL A 153 2.81 14.41 0.98
N CYS A 154 1.99 13.48 1.44
CA CYS A 154 0.53 13.62 1.44
C CYS A 154 -0.09 12.71 2.50
N GLU A 155 -1.28 13.07 2.98
CA GLU A 155 -2.02 12.29 3.96
C GLU A 155 -3.53 12.55 3.88
N GLY A 156 -4.32 11.67 4.45
CA GLY A 156 -5.76 11.85 4.53
C GLY A 156 -6.53 10.58 4.80
N ILE A 157 -7.74 10.54 4.25
CA ILE A 157 -8.67 9.42 4.43
C ILE A 157 -9.13 8.90 3.08
N ILE A 158 -9.08 7.59 2.91
CA ILE A 158 -9.60 6.88 1.74
C ILE A 158 -10.60 5.82 2.17
N ALA A 159 -11.57 5.55 1.30
CA ALA A 159 -12.50 4.44 1.50
C ALA A 159 -12.83 3.75 0.18
N GLY A 160 -13.03 2.45 0.23
CA GLY A 160 -13.40 1.65 -0.91
C GLY A 160 -14.35 0.51 -0.55
N ILE A 161 -14.96 -0.05 -1.57
CA ILE A 161 -15.88 -1.18 -1.47
C ILE A 161 -15.47 -2.29 -2.41
N ILE A 162 -15.74 -3.55 -2.03
CA ILE A 162 -15.76 -4.66 -2.99
C ILE A 162 -17.20 -4.97 -3.35
N LYS A 163 -17.49 -5.02 -4.64
CA LYS A 163 -18.65 -5.73 -5.17
C LYS A 163 -18.23 -7.18 -5.46
N VAL A 164 -18.93 -8.11 -4.83
CA VAL A 164 -18.98 -9.50 -5.26
C VAL A 164 -20.23 -9.57 -6.12
N ASN A 165 -20.08 -9.89 -7.40
CA ASN A 165 -21.23 -10.12 -8.30
C ASN A 165 -21.86 -11.46 -8.01
#